data_eab7794bc48d0f0a7a0ebd5ea98c63ea
#
_entry.id   eab7794bc48d0f0a7a0ebd5ea98c63ea
#
_cell.length_a   1.000
_cell.length_b   1.000
_cell.length_c   1.000
_cell.angle_alpha   90.00
_cell.angle_beta   90.00
_cell.angle_gamma   90.00
#
_symmetry.space_group_name_H-M   'P 1'
#
loop_
_entity.id
_entity.type
_entity.pdbx_description
1 polymer ?
#
loop_
_entity_poly.entity_id
_entity_poly.type
_entity_poly.pdbx_seq_one_letter_code
_entity_poly.pdbx_strand_id
1 'polypeptide(L)'
;MESIKFTFGELKLTNEVINRLADLGYTLESLQDAISKHEWKHESDSPALYCGTYGKYNSGNFNGMWVNVSTFDSYDDFKTFCLAIHADEEDPELMYQDFANIPDSLYHESMGEEGFNKILKYCELCDEYGVSAVSDFLEFYSPEDLDNMQDAYAGVYDSEEDFAREIVSDCYDLDKMMGNLACYFDYEAFARDLFISDYHFGSHGTVLRTF
;
A
#
# COMPACT_ATOMS: atom_id res chain seq x y z
N MET A 1 -8.54 37.62 -7.51
CA MET A 1 -9.30 36.62 -6.75
C MET A 1 -8.25 35.81 -6.01
N GLU A 2 -8.40 35.67 -4.70
CA GLU A 2 -7.47 34.85 -3.92
C GLU A 2 -7.63 33.37 -4.28
N SER A 3 -6.57 32.60 -4.21
CA SER A 3 -6.58 31.16 -4.44
C SER A 3 -5.60 30.44 -3.51
N ILE A 4 -5.91 29.20 -3.14
CA ILE A 4 -4.98 28.26 -2.53
C ILE A 4 -4.36 27.46 -3.66
N LYS A 5 -3.03 27.39 -3.69
CA LYS A 5 -2.28 26.66 -4.72
C LYS A 5 -1.71 25.37 -4.15
N PHE A 6 -1.68 24.34 -4.98
CA PHE A 6 -0.98 23.08 -4.76
C PHE A 6 -0.27 22.68 -6.06
N THR A 7 0.58 21.66 -6.03
CA THR A 7 1.56 21.39 -7.11
C THR A 7 0.94 21.30 -8.51
N PHE A 8 -0.25 20.69 -8.65
CA PHE A 8 -0.91 20.49 -9.96
C PHE A 8 -2.27 21.18 -10.06
N GLY A 9 -2.51 22.21 -9.25
CA GLY A 9 -3.78 22.90 -9.31
C GLY A 9 -3.93 24.11 -8.39
N GLU A 10 -5.11 24.68 -8.41
CA GLU A 10 -5.48 25.77 -7.52
C GLU A 10 -6.97 25.72 -7.17
N LEU A 11 -7.30 26.09 -5.94
CA LEU A 11 -8.66 26.33 -5.48
C LEU A 11 -8.91 27.84 -5.42
N LYS A 12 -9.78 28.34 -6.30
CA LYS A 12 -10.18 29.76 -6.32
C LYS A 12 -11.17 30.03 -5.20
N LEU A 13 -10.88 31.05 -4.39
CA LEU A 13 -11.67 31.39 -3.21
C LEU A 13 -12.83 32.30 -3.58
N THR A 14 -14.05 31.76 -3.61
CA THR A 14 -15.31 32.49 -3.65
C THR A 14 -16.01 32.34 -2.30
N ASN A 15 -17.05 33.13 -2.04
CA ASN A 15 -17.86 32.99 -0.81
C ASN A 15 -18.50 31.58 -0.72
N GLU A 16 -18.88 30.99 -1.86
CA GLU A 16 -19.47 29.65 -1.93
C GLU A 16 -18.43 28.59 -1.55
N VAL A 17 -17.21 28.69 -2.07
CA VAL A 17 -16.10 27.81 -1.70
C VAL A 17 -15.78 27.91 -0.21
N ILE A 18 -15.70 29.12 0.33
CA ILE A 18 -15.43 29.33 1.76
C ILE A 18 -16.52 28.68 2.63
N ASN A 19 -17.80 28.79 2.24
CA ASN A 19 -18.90 28.16 2.95
C ASN A 19 -18.80 26.63 2.90
N ARG A 20 -18.52 26.04 1.73
CA ARG A 20 -18.32 24.58 1.59
C ARG A 20 -17.14 24.08 2.41
N LEU A 21 -16.03 24.82 2.44
CA LEU A 21 -14.89 24.48 3.29
C LEU A 21 -15.29 24.48 4.76
N ALA A 22 -16.07 25.46 5.21
CA ALA A 22 -16.57 25.53 6.59
C ALA A 22 -17.49 24.33 6.92
N ASP A 23 -18.35 23.92 5.98
CA ASP A 23 -19.21 22.73 6.12
C ASP A 23 -18.40 21.44 6.22
N LEU A 24 -17.22 21.37 5.58
CA LEU A 24 -16.26 20.28 5.69
C LEU A 24 -15.32 20.39 6.91
N GLY A 25 -15.49 21.44 7.73
CA GLY A 25 -14.69 21.66 8.94
C GLY A 25 -13.34 22.37 8.70
N TYR A 26 -13.12 22.96 7.52
CA TYR A 26 -11.87 23.65 7.19
C TYR A 26 -12.01 25.17 7.27
N THR A 27 -11.02 25.82 7.85
CA THR A 27 -10.70 27.23 7.61
C THR A 27 -9.67 27.31 6.47
N LEU A 28 -9.43 28.51 5.93
CA LEU A 28 -8.39 28.69 4.90
C LEU A 28 -6.99 28.33 5.41
N GLU A 29 -6.69 28.68 6.67
CA GLU A 29 -5.42 28.36 7.32
C GLU A 29 -5.26 26.84 7.52
N SER A 30 -6.27 26.19 8.11
CA SER A 30 -6.23 24.75 8.35
C SER A 30 -6.18 23.92 7.06
N LEU A 31 -6.79 24.39 5.97
CA LEU A 31 -6.67 23.73 4.67
C LEU A 31 -5.25 23.89 4.08
N GLN A 32 -4.62 25.06 4.22
CA GLN A 32 -3.23 25.27 3.78
C GLN A 32 -2.26 24.36 4.54
N ASP A 33 -2.46 24.23 5.86
CA ASP A 33 -1.67 23.34 6.71
C ASP A 33 -1.91 21.86 6.30
N ALA A 34 -3.15 21.48 6.05
CA ALA A 34 -3.50 20.14 5.59
C ALA A 34 -2.88 19.82 4.22
N ILE A 35 -2.94 20.76 3.27
CA ILE A 35 -2.25 20.61 1.96
C ILE A 35 -0.76 20.39 2.19
N SER A 36 -0.11 21.22 3.01
CA SER A 36 1.32 21.10 3.28
C SER A 36 1.70 19.75 3.92
N LYS A 37 0.80 19.17 4.73
CA LYS A 37 0.97 17.88 5.39
C LYS A 37 0.75 16.71 4.45
N HIS A 38 -0.28 16.79 3.60
CA HIS A 38 -0.79 15.65 2.85
C HIS A 38 -0.37 15.63 1.39
N GLU A 39 0.19 16.73 0.85
CA GLU A 39 0.69 16.77 -0.52
C GLU A 39 1.87 15.82 -0.68
N TRP A 40 1.73 14.85 -1.61
CA TRP A 40 2.80 13.92 -1.92
C TRP A 40 3.90 14.62 -2.73
N LYS A 41 5.15 14.37 -2.36
CA LYS A 41 6.33 14.89 -3.06
C LYS A 41 6.89 13.80 -3.96
N HIS A 42 7.09 14.11 -5.22
CA HIS A 42 7.51 13.18 -6.27
C HIS A 42 8.79 12.36 -5.95
N GLU A 43 9.61 12.79 -5.01
CA GLU A 43 10.81 12.08 -4.57
C GLU A 43 10.55 11.16 -3.37
N SER A 44 9.29 11.06 -2.92
CA SER A 44 8.90 10.23 -1.78
C SER A 44 8.56 8.81 -2.24
N ASP A 45 9.02 7.81 -1.48
CA ASP A 45 8.61 6.40 -1.64
C ASP A 45 7.23 6.11 -0.99
N SER A 46 6.58 7.14 -0.42
CA SER A 46 5.26 6.96 0.20
C SER A 46 4.18 6.68 -0.84
N PRO A 47 3.16 5.85 -0.51
CA PRO A 47 2.03 5.59 -1.37
C PRO A 47 1.20 6.84 -1.60
N ALA A 48 0.83 7.10 -2.84
CA ALA A 48 0.08 8.27 -3.21
C ALA A 48 -0.99 8.00 -4.27
N LEU A 49 -2.05 8.82 -4.23
CA LEU A 49 -3.12 8.85 -5.21
C LEU A 49 -3.24 10.26 -5.80
N TYR A 50 -3.41 10.35 -7.12
CA TYR A 50 -3.78 11.60 -7.75
C TYR A 50 -5.29 11.81 -7.65
N CYS A 51 -5.69 12.68 -6.72
CA CYS A 51 -7.10 12.96 -6.44
C CYS A 51 -7.62 14.06 -7.34
N GLY A 52 -8.54 13.72 -8.23
CA GLY A 52 -9.32 14.58 -9.08
C GLY A 52 -10.82 14.33 -8.89
N THR A 53 -11.63 14.78 -9.85
CA THR A 53 -13.07 14.50 -9.90
C THR A 53 -13.50 14.08 -11.30
N TYR A 54 -14.55 13.28 -11.39
CA TYR A 54 -15.15 12.92 -12.70
C TYR A 54 -15.67 14.14 -13.45
N GLY A 55 -16.22 15.14 -12.73
CA GLY A 55 -16.72 16.37 -13.35
C GLY A 55 -15.60 17.16 -14.02
N LYS A 56 -14.46 17.36 -13.37
CA LYS A 56 -13.30 18.02 -13.94
C LYS A 56 -12.71 17.20 -15.09
N TYR A 57 -12.49 15.91 -14.89
CA TYR A 57 -11.94 15.01 -15.92
C TYR A 57 -12.76 15.05 -17.21
N ASN A 58 -14.09 14.92 -17.14
CA ASN A 58 -14.99 14.94 -18.28
C ASN A 58 -15.02 16.29 -19.00
N SER A 59 -14.70 17.38 -18.32
CA SER A 59 -14.58 18.74 -18.91
C SER A 59 -13.20 19.03 -19.48
N GLY A 60 -12.24 18.09 -19.41
CA GLY A 60 -10.86 18.29 -19.83
C GLY A 60 -10.03 19.13 -18.85
N ASN A 61 -10.51 19.29 -17.63
CA ASN A 61 -9.80 19.97 -16.56
C ASN A 61 -9.16 18.92 -15.65
N PHE A 62 -7.82 18.87 -15.61
CA PHE A 62 -7.07 17.91 -14.80
C PHE A 62 -6.58 18.53 -13.48
N ASN A 63 -7.26 19.57 -12.98
CA ASN A 63 -6.96 20.18 -11.70
C ASN A 63 -7.23 19.19 -10.57
N GLY A 64 -6.17 18.76 -9.93
CA GLY A 64 -6.18 17.79 -8.84
C GLY A 64 -4.87 17.84 -8.07
N MET A 65 -4.70 16.93 -7.11
CA MET A 65 -3.54 16.91 -6.24
C MET A 65 -3.07 15.47 -6.00
N TRP A 66 -1.76 15.28 -6.00
CA TRP A 66 -1.14 14.08 -5.47
C TRP A 66 -1.21 14.09 -3.94
N VAL A 67 -1.87 13.12 -3.37
CA VAL A 67 -2.12 13.00 -1.94
C VAL A 67 -1.39 11.78 -1.38
N ASN A 68 -0.55 12.00 -0.36
CA ASN A 68 0.11 10.93 0.38
C ASN A 68 -0.90 10.21 1.26
N VAL A 69 -1.22 8.97 0.91
CA VAL A 69 -2.23 8.15 1.60
C VAL A 69 -1.79 7.80 3.03
N SER A 70 -0.51 7.55 3.26
CA SER A 70 0.02 7.14 4.58
C SER A 70 -0.05 8.22 5.67
N THR A 71 -0.47 9.44 5.30
CA THR A 71 -0.62 10.54 6.27
C THR A 71 -2.00 10.62 6.92
N PHE A 72 -2.90 9.69 6.57
CA PHE A 72 -4.27 9.63 7.10
C PHE A 72 -4.47 8.36 7.92
N ASP A 73 -5.23 8.51 9.00
CA ASP A 73 -5.60 7.40 9.88
C ASP A 73 -6.94 6.75 9.49
N SER A 74 -7.74 7.42 8.63
CA SER A 74 -9.05 6.94 8.21
C SER A 74 -9.42 7.36 6.79
N TYR A 75 -10.32 6.57 6.16
CA TYR A 75 -10.90 6.94 4.87
C TYR A 75 -11.74 8.22 4.94
N ASP A 76 -12.45 8.45 6.03
CA ASP A 76 -13.30 9.62 6.18
C ASP A 76 -12.47 10.92 6.20
N ASP A 77 -11.33 10.93 6.89
CA ASP A 77 -10.41 12.08 6.90
C ASP A 77 -9.80 12.31 5.52
N PHE A 78 -9.33 11.24 4.86
CA PHE A 78 -8.81 11.30 3.49
C PHE A 78 -9.85 11.83 2.51
N LYS A 79 -11.07 11.28 2.54
CA LYS A 79 -12.18 11.70 1.68
C LYS A 79 -12.55 13.16 1.92
N THR A 80 -12.66 13.57 3.19
CA THR A 80 -13.00 14.95 3.57
C THR A 80 -11.96 15.93 3.07
N PHE A 81 -10.67 15.58 3.16
CA PHE A 81 -9.59 16.38 2.61
C PHE A 81 -9.68 16.45 1.06
N CYS A 82 -9.92 15.34 0.38
CA CYS A 82 -10.07 15.32 -1.09
C CYS A 82 -11.27 16.16 -1.54
N LEU A 83 -12.39 16.13 -0.81
CA LEU A 83 -13.54 17.01 -1.08
C LEU A 83 -13.18 18.50 -0.85
N ALA A 84 -12.38 18.81 0.17
CA ALA A 84 -11.97 20.19 0.46
C ALA A 84 -11.11 20.80 -0.65
N ILE A 85 -10.18 20.06 -1.26
CA ILE A 85 -9.38 20.56 -2.40
C ILE A 85 -10.20 20.72 -3.69
N HIS A 86 -11.43 20.17 -3.72
CA HIS A 86 -12.39 20.29 -4.83
C HIS A 86 -13.66 21.05 -4.44
N ALA A 87 -13.62 21.89 -3.38
CA ALA A 87 -14.75 22.67 -2.92
C ALA A 87 -15.26 23.75 -3.92
N ASP A 88 -14.59 23.92 -5.06
CA ASP A 88 -15.07 24.69 -6.20
C ASP A 88 -16.21 24.01 -6.97
N GLU A 89 -16.43 22.70 -6.79
CA GLU A 89 -17.59 21.96 -7.28
C GLU A 89 -18.69 21.88 -6.21
N GLU A 90 -19.96 21.83 -6.63
CA GLU A 90 -21.09 21.77 -5.70
C GLU A 90 -21.23 20.37 -5.08
N ASP A 91 -21.02 19.33 -5.89
CA ASP A 91 -21.10 17.91 -5.51
C ASP A 91 -19.96 17.17 -6.22
N PRO A 92 -18.71 17.25 -5.69
CA PRO A 92 -17.56 16.64 -6.33
C PRO A 92 -17.60 15.11 -6.17
N GLU A 93 -17.69 14.40 -7.29
CA GLU A 93 -17.51 12.95 -7.35
C GLU A 93 -16.02 12.65 -7.52
N LEU A 94 -15.37 12.13 -6.46
CA LEU A 94 -13.94 11.89 -6.45
C LEU A 94 -13.53 10.81 -7.46
N MET A 95 -12.41 11.04 -8.13
CA MET A 95 -11.77 10.13 -9.05
C MET A 95 -10.27 10.08 -8.75
N TYR A 96 -9.74 8.90 -8.50
CA TYR A 96 -8.30 8.70 -8.32
C TYR A 96 -7.71 8.37 -9.69
N GLN A 97 -7.12 9.38 -10.36
CA GLN A 97 -6.75 9.32 -11.78
C GLN A 97 -5.41 8.62 -12.01
N ASP A 98 -4.58 8.53 -10.97
CA ASP A 98 -3.26 7.92 -11.04
C ASP A 98 -2.79 7.55 -9.63
N PHE A 99 -1.76 6.71 -9.54
CA PHE A 99 -1.20 6.24 -8.28
C PHE A 99 0.33 6.12 -8.34
N ALA A 100 0.98 6.18 -7.18
CA ALA A 100 2.41 5.99 -7.05
C ALA A 100 2.72 5.17 -5.80
N ASN A 101 3.69 4.25 -5.91
CA ASN A 101 4.16 3.39 -4.83
C ASN A 101 3.07 2.52 -4.19
N ILE A 102 2.07 2.16 -4.98
CA ILE A 102 0.98 1.25 -4.64
C ILE A 102 0.96 0.15 -5.70
N PRO A 103 0.88 -1.14 -5.35
CA PRO A 103 0.68 -2.21 -6.32
C PRO A 103 -0.60 -2.03 -7.14
N ASP A 104 -0.53 -2.35 -8.45
CA ASP A 104 -1.68 -2.25 -9.36
C ASP A 104 -2.92 -2.99 -8.83
N SER A 105 -2.70 -4.11 -8.11
CA SER A 105 -3.78 -4.93 -7.53
C SER A 105 -4.56 -4.24 -6.41
N LEU A 106 -4.01 -3.18 -5.81
CA LEU A 106 -4.64 -2.37 -4.76
C LEU A 106 -5.29 -1.10 -5.29
N TYR A 107 -5.06 -0.76 -6.55
CA TYR A 107 -5.58 0.47 -7.13
C TYR A 107 -6.90 0.28 -7.85
N HIS A 108 -7.81 1.23 -7.67
CA HIS A 108 -9.02 1.41 -8.48
C HIS A 108 -9.41 2.90 -8.53
N GLU A 109 -9.78 3.40 -9.71
CA GLU A 109 -10.09 4.84 -9.91
C GLU A 109 -11.25 5.38 -9.07
N SER A 110 -12.17 4.50 -8.65
CA SER A 110 -13.35 4.83 -7.82
C SER A 110 -13.35 4.06 -6.50
N MET A 111 -12.15 3.78 -5.93
CA MET A 111 -12.08 3.03 -4.68
C MET A 111 -12.82 3.77 -3.55
N GLY A 112 -13.47 2.99 -2.69
CA GLY A 112 -14.10 3.45 -1.46
C GLY A 112 -13.25 3.11 -0.23
N GLU A 113 -13.91 3.08 0.92
CA GLU A 113 -13.29 2.79 2.21
C GLU A 113 -12.54 1.45 2.23
N GLU A 114 -13.12 0.40 1.65
CA GLU A 114 -12.48 -0.92 1.61
C GLU A 114 -11.14 -0.90 0.87
N GLY A 115 -11.09 -0.30 -0.33
CA GLY A 115 -9.85 -0.18 -1.10
C GLY A 115 -8.80 0.69 -0.39
N PHE A 116 -9.23 1.79 0.22
CA PHE A 116 -8.35 2.65 0.99
C PHE A 116 -7.75 1.92 2.20
N ASN A 117 -8.55 1.17 2.94
CA ASN A 117 -8.08 0.41 4.10
C ASN A 117 -7.09 -0.69 3.70
N LYS A 118 -7.25 -1.31 2.51
CA LYS A 118 -6.24 -2.25 1.96
C LYS A 118 -4.91 -1.55 1.67
N ILE A 119 -4.92 -0.31 1.16
CA ILE A 119 -3.69 0.47 0.97
C ILE A 119 -3.04 0.80 2.31
N LEU A 120 -3.80 1.20 3.33
CA LEU A 120 -3.25 1.42 4.67
C LEU A 120 -2.64 0.14 5.25
N LYS A 121 -3.32 -0.99 5.10
CA LYS A 121 -2.80 -2.29 5.54
C LYS A 121 -1.51 -2.67 4.80
N TYR A 122 -1.45 -2.45 3.49
CA TYR A 122 -0.22 -2.62 2.71
C TYR A 122 0.92 -1.76 3.27
N CYS A 123 0.66 -0.48 3.60
CA CYS A 123 1.67 0.40 4.19
C CYS A 123 2.18 -0.14 5.54
N GLU A 124 1.26 -0.54 6.43
CA GLU A 124 1.58 -1.12 7.73
C GLU A 124 2.49 -2.36 7.59
N LEU A 125 2.14 -3.26 6.67
CA LEU A 125 2.94 -4.46 6.41
C LEU A 125 4.29 -4.13 5.78
N CYS A 126 4.37 -3.12 4.91
CA CYS A 126 5.65 -2.66 4.36
C CYS A 126 6.58 -2.09 5.43
N ASP A 127 6.03 -1.40 6.44
CA ASP A 127 6.81 -0.89 7.57
C ASP A 127 7.30 -2.04 8.47
N GLU A 128 6.53 -3.12 8.61
CA GLU A 128 6.86 -4.27 9.46
C GLU A 128 7.79 -5.27 8.77
N TYR A 129 7.49 -5.66 7.51
CA TYR A 129 8.18 -6.75 6.80
C TYR A 129 9.10 -6.26 5.67
N GLY A 130 8.96 -5.00 5.27
CA GLY A 130 9.63 -4.43 4.10
C GLY A 130 8.84 -4.61 2.79
N VAL A 131 8.99 -3.64 1.88
CA VAL A 131 8.26 -3.60 0.58
C VAL A 131 8.47 -4.89 -0.23
N SER A 132 9.69 -5.42 -0.25
CA SER A 132 10.03 -6.64 -1.00
C SER A 132 9.23 -7.85 -0.52
N ALA A 133 9.11 -8.03 0.81
CA ALA A 133 8.39 -9.17 1.37
C ALA A 133 6.88 -9.08 1.11
N VAL A 134 6.30 -7.88 1.20
CA VAL A 134 4.88 -7.68 0.87
C VAL A 134 4.62 -7.82 -0.62
N SER A 135 5.58 -7.41 -1.47
CA SER A 135 5.50 -7.64 -2.93
C SER A 135 5.51 -9.13 -3.26
N ASP A 136 6.42 -9.90 -2.63
CA ASP A 136 6.46 -11.36 -2.77
C ASP A 136 5.16 -12.03 -2.30
N PHE A 137 4.56 -11.52 -1.21
CA PHE A 137 3.27 -12.02 -0.74
C PHE A 137 2.18 -11.83 -1.80
N LEU A 138 2.11 -10.65 -2.41
CA LEU A 138 1.12 -10.33 -3.45
C LEU A 138 1.39 -11.04 -4.80
N GLU A 139 2.53 -11.75 -4.97
CA GLU A 139 2.74 -12.66 -6.11
C GLU A 139 1.88 -13.94 -6.01
N PHE A 140 1.59 -14.39 -4.79
CA PHE A 140 0.92 -15.67 -4.53
C PHE A 140 -0.48 -15.51 -3.96
N TYR A 141 -0.75 -14.39 -3.28
CA TYR A 141 -1.99 -14.11 -2.56
C TYR A 141 -2.66 -12.84 -3.06
N SER A 142 -3.94 -12.73 -2.81
CA SER A 142 -4.72 -11.55 -3.22
C SER A 142 -4.64 -10.42 -2.18
N PRO A 143 -4.98 -9.17 -2.54
CA PRO A 143 -5.08 -8.08 -1.57
C PRO A 143 -6.05 -8.33 -0.41
N GLU A 144 -7.02 -9.22 -0.59
CA GLU A 144 -7.96 -9.65 0.45
C GLU A 144 -7.28 -10.49 1.55
N ASP A 145 -6.12 -11.06 1.24
CA ASP A 145 -5.38 -11.95 2.15
C ASP A 145 -4.31 -11.23 2.96
N LEU A 146 -4.15 -9.90 2.82
CA LEU A 146 -3.09 -9.12 3.49
C LEU A 146 -3.08 -9.31 5.02
N ASP A 147 -4.22 -9.56 5.64
CA ASP A 147 -4.31 -9.85 7.07
C ASP A 147 -3.64 -11.18 7.46
N ASN A 148 -3.45 -12.10 6.51
CA ASN A 148 -2.79 -13.39 6.74
C ASN A 148 -1.25 -13.32 6.60
N MET A 149 -0.68 -12.16 6.25
CA MET A 149 0.76 -11.99 6.04
C MET A 149 1.58 -12.47 7.24
N GLN A 150 1.16 -12.14 8.46
CA GLN A 150 1.85 -12.51 9.69
C GLN A 150 1.95 -14.04 9.85
N ASP A 151 0.88 -14.77 9.51
CA ASP A 151 0.84 -16.23 9.64
C ASP A 151 1.58 -16.92 8.49
N ALA A 152 1.65 -16.28 7.33
CA ALA A 152 2.33 -16.79 6.15
C ALA A 152 3.86 -16.55 6.18
N TYR A 153 4.31 -15.43 6.74
CA TYR A 153 5.71 -15.02 6.67
C TYR A 153 6.63 -15.98 7.45
N ALA A 154 7.58 -16.59 6.74
CA ALA A 154 8.56 -17.52 7.32
C ALA A 154 10.01 -16.97 7.32
N GLY A 155 10.26 -15.82 6.68
CA GLY A 155 11.58 -15.19 6.63
C GLY A 155 12.04 -14.88 5.21
N VAL A 156 13.28 -14.37 5.10
CA VAL A 156 13.94 -14.08 3.81
C VAL A 156 15.20 -14.94 3.71
N TYR A 157 15.38 -15.64 2.60
CA TYR A 157 16.47 -16.58 2.37
C TYR A 157 17.07 -16.38 0.99
N ASP A 158 18.34 -16.77 0.83
CA ASP A 158 19.03 -16.70 -0.44
C ASP A 158 18.57 -17.81 -1.41
N SER A 159 18.04 -18.92 -0.88
CA SER A 159 17.54 -20.06 -1.66
C SER A 159 16.54 -20.93 -0.87
N GLU A 160 15.77 -21.73 -1.59
CA GLU A 160 14.91 -22.77 -1.01
C GLU A 160 15.72 -23.77 -0.16
N GLU A 161 16.94 -24.07 -0.58
CA GLU A 161 17.84 -24.98 0.14
C GLU A 161 18.29 -24.39 1.49
N ASP A 162 18.54 -23.08 1.57
CA ASP A 162 18.92 -22.41 2.81
C ASP A 162 17.79 -22.43 3.83
N PHE A 163 16.56 -22.19 3.39
CA PHE A 163 15.36 -22.38 4.22
C PHE A 163 15.22 -23.81 4.71
N ALA A 164 15.38 -24.78 3.82
CA ALA A 164 15.31 -26.20 4.17
C ALA A 164 16.38 -26.62 5.18
N ARG A 165 17.58 -26.05 5.11
CA ARG A 165 18.66 -26.26 6.09
C ARG A 165 18.28 -25.72 7.47
N GLU A 166 17.65 -24.55 7.52
CA GLU A 166 17.16 -23.99 8.79
C GLU A 166 16.06 -24.88 9.38
N ILE A 167 15.04 -25.26 8.60
CA ILE A 167 13.98 -26.18 9.04
C ILE A 167 14.55 -27.50 9.58
N VAL A 168 15.54 -28.06 8.91
CA VAL A 168 16.19 -29.31 9.36
C VAL A 168 16.95 -29.07 10.67
N SER A 169 17.67 -27.95 10.77
CA SER A 169 18.44 -27.61 12.00
C SER A 169 17.54 -27.41 13.20
N ASP A 170 16.37 -26.79 13.01
CA ASP A 170 15.47 -26.42 14.10
C ASP A 170 14.56 -27.58 14.52
N CYS A 171 14.15 -28.42 13.57
CA CYS A 171 13.14 -29.45 13.79
C CYS A 171 13.72 -30.86 13.96
N TYR A 172 14.95 -31.13 13.47
CA TYR A 172 15.51 -32.48 13.40
C TYR A 172 16.95 -32.55 13.93
N ASP A 173 17.23 -33.57 14.68
CA ASP A 173 18.61 -33.94 15.10
C ASP A 173 19.15 -35.01 14.14
N LEU A 174 19.68 -34.57 12.99
CA LEU A 174 20.18 -35.48 11.94
C LEU A 174 21.29 -36.41 12.45
N ASP A 175 22.18 -35.93 13.32
CA ASP A 175 23.27 -36.73 13.87
C ASP A 175 22.72 -37.87 14.72
N LYS A 176 21.68 -37.62 15.49
CA LYS A 176 21.02 -38.64 16.29
C LYS A 176 20.18 -39.61 15.44
N MET A 177 19.55 -39.10 14.38
CA MET A 177 18.68 -39.90 13.51
C MET A 177 19.49 -40.77 12.52
N MET A 178 20.57 -40.24 11.95
CA MET A 178 21.29 -40.81 10.83
C MET A 178 22.77 -41.13 11.15
N GLY A 179 23.30 -40.62 12.25
CA GLY A 179 24.71 -40.79 12.63
C GLY A 179 25.65 -40.31 11.52
N ASN A 180 26.64 -41.12 11.16
CA ASN A 180 27.63 -40.79 10.13
C ASN A 180 27.01 -40.56 8.73
N LEU A 181 25.73 -40.88 8.50
CA LEU A 181 25.05 -40.65 7.25
C LEU A 181 24.40 -39.26 7.17
N ALA A 182 24.41 -38.46 8.23
CA ALA A 182 23.87 -37.11 8.26
C ALA A 182 24.51 -36.19 7.18
N CYS A 183 25.81 -36.39 6.92
CA CYS A 183 26.52 -35.63 5.87
C CYS A 183 26.08 -35.93 4.42
N TYR A 184 25.29 -36.98 4.21
CA TYR A 184 24.73 -37.35 2.91
C TYR A 184 23.23 -36.93 2.78
N PHE A 185 22.69 -36.17 3.74
CA PHE A 185 21.33 -35.68 3.63
C PHE A 185 21.16 -34.74 2.45
N ASP A 186 20.18 -35.00 1.60
CA ASP A 186 19.91 -34.24 0.37
C ASP A 186 18.97 -33.08 0.68
N TYR A 187 19.54 -31.93 1.02
CA TYR A 187 18.79 -30.70 1.33
C TYR A 187 18.04 -30.15 0.12
N GLU A 188 18.59 -30.32 -1.10
CA GLU A 188 17.92 -29.88 -2.33
C GLU A 188 16.64 -30.69 -2.59
N ALA A 189 16.70 -32.02 -2.41
CA ALA A 189 15.50 -32.84 -2.55
C ALA A 189 14.46 -32.51 -1.47
N PHE A 190 14.90 -32.30 -0.22
CA PHE A 190 14.02 -31.93 0.89
C PHE A 190 13.38 -30.55 0.66
N ALA A 191 14.14 -29.54 0.21
CA ALA A 191 13.64 -28.23 -0.17
C ALA A 191 12.55 -28.35 -1.25
N ARG A 192 12.82 -29.09 -2.32
CA ARG A 192 11.84 -29.31 -3.39
C ARG A 192 10.51 -29.85 -2.87
N ASP A 193 10.56 -30.79 -1.93
CA ASP A 193 9.34 -31.36 -1.34
C ASP A 193 8.58 -30.33 -0.50
N LEU A 194 9.27 -29.49 0.27
CA LEU A 194 8.65 -28.39 1.05
C LEU A 194 7.93 -27.38 0.14
N PHE A 195 8.53 -27.02 -0.99
CA PHE A 195 8.00 -26.02 -1.91
C PHE A 195 6.99 -26.57 -2.93
N ILE A 196 6.65 -27.88 -2.89
CA ILE A 196 5.54 -28.44 -3.68
C ILE A 196 4.17 -27.96 -3.14
N SER A 197 4.00 -27.90 -1.81
CA SER A 197 2.68 -27.64 -1.21
C SER A 197 2.68 -26.78 0.04
N ASP A 198 3.80 -26.68 0.76
CA ASP A 198 3.80 -26.10 2.10
C ASP A 198 4.31 -24.66 2.12
N TYR A 199 5.13 -24.28 1.13
CA TYR A 199 5.73 -22.95 1.06
C TYR A 199 5.83 -22.43 -0.37
N HIS A 200 5.87 -21.09 -0.48
CA HIS A 200 6.24 -20.36 -1.69
C HIS A 200 7.57 -19.64 -1.50
N PHE A 201 8.34 -19.50 -2.58
CA PHE A 201 9.57 -18.70 -2.61
C PHE A 201 9.35 -17.50 -3.54
N GLY A 202 9.30 -16.29 -2.98
CA GLY A 202 9.06 -15.05 -3.69
C GLY A 202 10.28 -14.56 -4.48
N SER A 203 10.05 -13.67 -5.42
CA SER A 203 11.08 -13.13 -6.32
C SER A 203 12.22 -12.40 -5.60
N HIS A 204 11.97 -11.92 -4.36
CA HIS A 204 12.96 -11.23 -3.52
C HIS A 204 13.50 -12.12 -2.39
N GLY A 205 13.19 -13.42 -2.42
CA GLY A 205 13.69 -14.40 -1.46
C GLY A 205 12.82 -14.58 -0.22
N THR A 206 11.62 -14.01 -0.19
CA THR A 206 10.69 -14.22 0.92
C THR A 206 10.10 -15.62 0.84
N VAL A 207 10.17 -16.36 1.94
CA VAL A 207 9.48 -17.64 2.10
C VAL A 207 8.15 -17.41 2.79
N LEU A 208 7.09 -17.93 2.18
CA LEU A 208 5.71 -17.79 2.62
C LEU A 208 5.07 -19.17 2.77
N ARG A 209 4.46 -19.41 3.94
CA ARG A 209 3.69 -20.64 4.17
C ARG A 209 2.37 -20.56 3.42
N THR A 210 1.95 -21.69 2.82
CA THR A 210 0.61 -21.86 2.24
C THR A 210 -0.45 -21.98 3.33
N PHE A 211 -1.66 -21.46 3.09
CA PHE A 211 -2.81 -21.54 4.00
C PHE A 211 -4.13 -21.76 3.25
#